data_3a162ff5c7707b0bd1ae8410144d8b64
#
_entry.id   3a162ff5c7707b0bd1ae8410144d8b64
#
_cell.length_a   1.000
_cell.length_b   1.000
_cell.length_c   1.000
_cell.angle_alpha   90.00
_cell.angle_beta   90.00
_cell.angle_gamma   90.00
#
_symmetry.space_group_name_H-M   'P 1'
#
loop_
_entity.id
_entity.type
_entity.pdbx_description
1 polymer ?
#
loop_
_entity_poly.entity_id
_entity_poly.type
_entity_poly.pdbx_seq_one_letter_code
_entity_poly.pdbx_strand_id
1 'polypeptide(L)'
;SSDLDETTKKQLMHGKVLMELLKQPLGHPLQMHEQVITLVCANGGKLDNIPVGEIKHFQQELLTYFENQQPDVIIELENGKDLSDELRKRILKTADAYLAIYNYQKEQAIAEASAAKVQTTAESKQ
;
A
#
# COMPACT_ATOMS: atom_id res chain seq x y z
N SER A 1 -3.87 7.05 -30.89
CA SER A 1 -5.20 7.17 -30.33
C SER A 1 -5.15 7.46 -28.84
N SER A 2 -6.23 8.03 -28.31
CA SER A 2 -6.31 8.40 -26.89
C SER A 2 -6.25 7.19 -25.96
N ASP A 3 -6.77 6.04 -26.37
CA ASP A 3 -6.73 4.82 -25.57
C ASP A 3 -5.32 4.32 -25.34
N LEU A 4 -4.47 4.39 -26.36
CA LEU A 4 -3.07 4.00 -26.25
C LEU A 4 -2.32 4.95 -25.32
N ASP A 5 -2.60 6.24 -25.41
CA ASP A 5 -2.00 7.25 -24.54
C ASP A 5 -2.36 7.03 -23.08
N GLU A 6 -3.62 6.68 -22.81
CA GLU A 6 -4.06 6.38 -21.44
C GLU A 6 -3.38 5.14 -20.88
N THR A 7 -3.26 4.08 -21.69
CA THR A 7 -2.57 2.87 -21.29
C THR A 7 -1.09 3.16 -20.99
N THR A 8 -0.42 3.93 -21.85
CA THR A 8 0.96 4.31 -21.67
C THR A 8 1.15 5.13 -20.39
N LYS A 9 0.26 6.09 -20.14
CA LYS A 9 0.30 6.90 -18.91
C LYS A 9 0.17 6.04 -17.66
N LYS A 10 -0.74 5.06 -17.69
CA LYS A 10 -0.92 4.15 -16.55
C LYS A 10 0.33 3.30 -16.31
N GLN A 11 0.94 2.81 -17.36
CA GLN A 11 2.18 2.03 -17.24
C GLN A 11 3.33 2.87 -16.70
N LEU A 12 3.46 4.12 -17.14
CA LEU A 12 4.49 5.02 -16.64
C LEU A 12 4.27 5.35 -15.18
N MET A 13 3.03 5.58 -14.78
CA MET A 13 2.68 5.85 -13.40
C MET A 13 2.98 4.64 -12.52
N HIS A 14 2.61 3.45 -12.97
CA HIS A 14 2.88 2.19 -12.28
C HIS A 14 4.39 2.01 -12.06
N GLY A 15 5.19 2.26 -13.10
CA GLY A 15 6.64 2.18 -13.01
C GLY A 15 7.24 3.17 -12.03
N LYS A 16 6.73 4.40 -12.01
CA LYS A 16 7.18 5.43 -11.06
C LYS A 16 6.88 5.02 -9.62
N VAL A 17 5.68 4.49 -9.38
CA VAL A 17 5.27 4.01 -8.06
C VAL A 17 6.18 2.87 -7.61
N LEU A 18 6.43 1.90 -8.49
CA LEU A 18 7.34 0.79 -8.16
C LEU A 18 8.74 1.28 -7.82
N MET A 19 9.28 2.19 -8.62
CA MET A 19 10.61 2.74 -8.34
C MET A 19 10.66 3.43 -6.98
N GLU A 20 9.62 4.18 -6.65
CA GLU A 20 9.53 4.87 -5.36
C GLU A 20 9.48 3.87 -4.20
N LEU A 21 8.72 2.79 -4.37
CA LEU A 21 8.58 1.76 -3.35
C LEU A 21 9.85 0.94 -3.14
N LEU A 22 10.64 0.77 -4.18
CA LEU A 22 11.88 -0.03 -4.12
C LEU A 22 13.10 0.77 -3.71
N LYS A 23 13.00 2.10 -3.66
CA LYS A 23 14.05 2.92 -3.07
C LYS A 23 14.14 2.62 -1.58
N GLN A 24 15.35 2.74 -1.03
CA GLN A 24 15.60 2.43 0.38
C GLN A 24 15.09 3.55 1.27
N PRO A 25 13.88 3.44 1.84
CA PRO A 25 13.29 4.57 2.55
C PRO A 25 13.58 4.59 4.04
N LEU A 26 14.03 3.48 4.61
CA LEU A 26 14.02 3.27 6.04
C LEU A 26 15.40 3.18 6.67
N GLY A 27 16.44 3.60 5.95
CA GLY A 27 17.80 3.55 6.45
C GLY A 27 18.42 2.15 6.41
N HIS A 28 17.73 1.18 5.80
CA HIS A 28 18.26 -0.17 5.58
C HIS A 28 17.84 -0.67 4.20
N PRO A 29 18.63 -1.56 3.59
CA PRO A 29 18.24 -2.18 2.31
C PRO A 29 16.98 -3.00 2.49
N LEU A 30 16.11 -3.02 1.47
CA LEU A 30 14.92 -3.84 1.49
C LEU A 30 15.30 -5.32 1.55
N GLN A 31 14.70 -6.05 2.48
CA GLN A 31 14.89 -7.48 2.62
C GLN A 31 14.10 -8.22 1.53
N MET A 32 14.41 -9.49 1.32
CA MET A 32 13.79 -10.29 0.27
C MET A 32 12.26 -10.27 0.38
N HIS A 33 11.73 -10.55 1.57
CA HIS A 33 10.27 -10.57 1.75
C HIS A 33 9.64 -9.21 1.49
N GLU A 34 10.33 -8.12 1.86
CA GLU A 34 9.83 -6.76 1.64
C GLU A 34 9.71 -6.46 0.15
N GLN A 35 10.72 -6.87 -0.63
CA GLN A 35 10.71 -6.69 -2.09
C GLN A 35 9.60 -7.51 -2.74
N VAL A 36 9.49 -8.78 -2.37
CA VAL A 36 8.50 -9.70 -2.98
C VAL A 36 7.08 -9.26 -2.66
N ILE A 37 6.79 -8.95 -1.40
CA ILE A 37 5.45 -8.49 -0.99
C ILE A 37 5.09 -7.20 -1.74
N THR A 38 6.02 -6.25 -1.81
CA THR A 38 5.81 -4.99 -2.52
C THR A 38 5.49 -5.23 -3.99
N LEU A 39 6.28 -6.07 -4.66
CA LEU A 39 6.08 -6.36 -6.10
C LEU A 39 4.77 -7.09 -6.35
N VAL A 40 4.44 -8.08 -5.54
CA VAL A 40 3.19 -8.83 -5.69
C VAL A 40 1.99 -7.90 -5.51
N CYS A 41 2.01 -7.06 -4.49
CA CYS A 41 0.91 -6.13 -4.23
C CYS A 41 0.79 -5.07 -5.32
N ALA A 42 1.90 -4.51 -5.79
CA ALA A 42 1.89 -3.52 -6.86
C ALA A 42 1.36 -4.11 -8.16
N ASN A 43 1.85 -5.29 -8.54
CA ASN A 43 1.41 -5.96 -9.77
C ASN A 43 -0.04 -6.45 -9.66
N GLY A 44 -0.52 -6.72 -8.45
CA GLY A 44 -1.91 -7.09 -8.21
C GLY A 44 -2.88 -5.93 -8.12
N GLY A 45 -2.41 -4.70 -8.38
CA GLY A 45 -3.27 -3.52 -8.37
C GLY A 45 -3.64 -2.99 -6.99
N LYS A 46 -3.00 -3.49 -5.94
CA LYS A 46 -3.36 -3.14 -4.56
C LYS A 46 -2.91 -1.73 -4.16
N LEU A 47 -2.02 -1.15 -4.93
CA LEU A 47 -1.45 0.18 -4.65
C LEU A 47 -2.02 1.27 -5.58
N ASP A 48 -2.89 0.89 -6.53
CA ASP A 48 -3.33 1.78 -7.60
C ASP A 48 -4.09 3.02 -7.10
N ASN A 49 -4.81 2.90 -6.00
CA ASN A 49 -5.62 4.00 -5.47
C ASN A 49 -4.94 4.74 -4.32
N ILE A 50 -3.68 4.44 -4.04
CA ILE A 50 -2.94 5.10 -2.98
C ILE A 50 -2.24 6.34 -3.57
N PRO A 51 -2.46 7.54 -3.01
CA PRO A 51 -1.78 8.74 -3.48
C PRO A 51 -0.26 8.60 -3.42
N VAL A 52 0.42 9.13 -4.42
CA VAL A 52 1.88 9.01 -4.53
C VAL A 52 2.60 9.51 -3.27
N GLY A 53 2.11 10.61 -2.69
CA GLY A 53 2.71 11.15 -1.47
C GLY A 53 2.52 10.28 -0.23
N GLU A 54 1.61 9.32 -0.26
CA GLU A 54 1.33 8.42 0.87
C GLU A 54 1.88 7.01 0.64
N ILE A 55 2.41 6.73 -0.55
CA ILE A 55 2.75 5.37 -0.94
C ILE A 55 3.85 4.75 -0.06
N LYS A 56 4.83 5.52 0.33
CA LYS A 56 5.91 5.04 1.22
C LYS A 56 5.37 4.68 2.59
N HIS A 57 4.56 5.54 3.16
CA HIS A 57 3.95 5.29 4.46
C HIS A 57 3.04 4.05 4.38
N PHE A 58 2.25 3.95 3.31
CA PHE A 58 1.41 2.77 3.08
C PHE A 58 2.24 1.49 3.03
N GLN A 59 3.36 1.50 2.30
CA GLN A 59 4.25 0.35 2.22
C GLN A 59 4.76 -0.07 3.59
N GLN A 60 5.23 0.88 4.39
CA GLN A 60 5.74 0.61 5.73
C GLN A 60 4.70 -0.04 6.62
N GLU A 61 3.50 0.52 6.61
CA GLU A 61 2.39 0.01 7.42
C GLU A 61 1.93 -1.36 6.93
N LEU A 62 1.90 -1.57 5.61
CA LEU A 62 1.57 -2.86 5.02
C LEU A 62 2.55 -3.94 5.45
N LEU A 63 3.85 -3.65 5.39
CA LEU A 63 4.89 -4.60 5.78
C LEU A 63 4.81 -4.92 7.27
N THR A 64 4.53 -3.92 8.11
CA THR A 64 4.30 -4.13 9.53
C THR A 64 3.08 -5.03 9.77
N TYR A 65 2.02 -4.83 8.99
CA TYR A 65 0.83 -5.68 9.06
C TYR A 65 1.17 -7.14 8.75
N PHE A 66 2.00 -7.39 7.73
CA PHE A 66 2.47 -8.74 7.41
C PHE A 66 3.27 -9.34 8.56
N GLU A 67 4.16 -8.57 9.18
CA GLU A 67 4.93 -9.04 10.33
C GLU A 67 4.03 -9.50 11.47
N ASN A 68 2.95 -8.78 11.71
CA ASN A 68 2.04 -9.07 12.82
C ASN A 68 1.03 -10.15 12.50
N GLN A 69 0.53 -10.20 11.25
CA GLN A 69 -0.58 -11.07 10.88
C GLN A 69 -0.17 -12.30 10.10
N GLN A 70 0.94 -12.24 9.36
CA GLN A 70 1.39 -13.33 8.49
C GLN A 70 2.91 -13.55 8.60
N PRO A 71 3.42 -13.80 9.81
CA PRO A 71 4.85 -14.02 9.96
C PRO A 71 5.34 -15.23 9.17
N ASP A 72 4.47 -16.24 8.96
CA ASP A 72 4.81 -17.42 8.19
C ASP A 72 5.15 -17.09 6.73
N VAL A 73 4.45 -16.12 6.14
CA VAL A 73 4.74 -15.65 4.78
C VAL A 73 6.17 -15.10 4.71
N ILE A 74 6.54 -14.30 5.70
CA ILE A 74 7.87 -13.69 5.76
C ILE A 74 8.94 -14.79 5.87
N ILE A 75 8.72 -15.76 6.74
CA ILE A 75 9.65 -16.88 6.94
C ILE A 75 9.81 -17.67 5.65
N GLU A 76 8.72 -18.00 4.98
CA GLU A 76 8.75 -18.73 3.72
C GLU A 76 9.57 -17.99 2.65
N LEU A 77 9.34 -16.68 2.52
CA LEU A 77 10.04 -15.85 1.54
C LEU A 77 11.53 -15.71 1.87
N GLU A 78 11.87 -15.51 3.15
CA GLU A 78 13.27 -15.37 3.56
C GLU A 78 14.04 -16.69 3.44
N ASN A 79 13.35 -17.82 3.54
CA ASN A 79 13.96 -19.13 3.34
C ASN A 79 14.11 -19.50 1.86
N GLY A 80 13.80 -18.58 0.95
CA GLY A 80 13.97 -18.78 -0.47
C GLY A 80 12.91 -19.66 -1.11
N LYS A 81 11.75 -19.79 -0.48
CA LYS A 81 10.64 -20.56 -1.05
C LYS A 81 10.12 -19.87 -2.31
N ASP A 82 9.89 -20.65 -3.36
CA ASP A 82 9.37 -20.14 -4.61
C ASP A 82 7.99 -19.51 -4.43
N LEU A 83 7.72 -18.46 -5.20
CA LEU A 83 6.44 -17.78 -5.17
C LEU A 83 5.40 -18.60 -5.93
N SER A 84 4.76 -19.53 -5.23
CA SER A 84 3.68 -20.34 -5.78
C SER A 84 2.41 -19.50 -5.93
N ASP A 85 1.45 -20.01 -6.72
CA ASP A 85 0.15 -19.36 -6.86
C ASP A 85 -0.56 -19.24 -5.50
N GLU A 86 -0.40 -20.26 -4.66
CA GLU A 86 -1.00 -20.28 -3.33
C GLU A 86 -0.40 -19.20 -2.42
N LEU A 87 0.92 -19.07 -2.42
CA LEU A 87 1.61 -18.04 -1.64
C LEU A 87 1.24 -16.64 -2.15
N ARG A 88 1.18 -16.46 -3.46
CA ARG A 88 0.76 -15.20 -4.08
C ARG A 88 -0.65 -14.82 -3.63
N LYS A 89 -1.59 -15.77 -3.64
CA LYS A 89 -2.96 -15.54 -3.19
C LYS A 89 -3.01 -15.13 -1.72
N ARG A 90 -2.21 -15.76 -0.87
CA ARG A 90 -2.13 -15.40 0.54
C ARG A 90 -1.64 -13.97 0.71
N ILE A 91 -0.61 -13.59 -0.04
CA ILE A 91 -0.08 -12.22 0.00
C ILE A 91 -1.16 -11.21 -0.43
N LEU A 92 -1.84 -11.47 -1.55
CA LEU A 92 -2.86 -10.57 -2.06
C LEU A 92 -4.06 -10.47 -1.12
N LYS A 93 -4.48 -11.58 -0.53
CA LYS A 93 -5.58 -11.59 0.43
C LYS A 93 -5.23 -10.80 1.68
N THR A 94 -4.01 -10.92 2.18
CA THR A 94 -3.55 -10.17 3.34
C THR A 94 -3.48 -8.67 3.02
N ALA A 95 -3.02 -8.32 1.82
CA ALA A 95 -3.01 -6.94 1.37
C ALA A 95 -4.42 -6.35 1.29
N ASP A 96 -5.41 -7.14 0.82
CA ASP A 96 -6.80 -6.69 0.79
C ASP A 96 -7.34 -6.43 2.19
N ALA A 97 -7.00 -7.27 3.16
CA ALA A 97 -7.40 -7.07 4.55
C ALA A 97 -6.80 -5.76 5.10
N TYR A 98 -5.55 -5.49 4.80
CA TYR A 98 -4.92 -4.24 5.23
C TYR A 98 -5.54 -3.03 4.52
N LEU A 99 -5.82 -3.14 3.22
CA LEU A 99 -6.47 -2.05 2.47
C LEU A 99 -7.81 -1.66 3.09
N ALA A 100 -8.59 -2.64 3.54
CA ALA A 100 -9.86 -2.36 4.21
C ALA A 100 -9.64 -1.54 5.48
N ILE A 101 -8.62 -1.87 6.26
CA ILE A 101 -8.26 -1.13 7.47
C ILE A 101 -7.81 0.29 7.11
N TYR A 102 -6.93 0.42 6.12
CA TYR A 102 -6.40 1.70 5.67
C TYR A 102 -7.53 2.62 5.19
N ASN A 103 -8.43 2.11 4.37
CA ASN A 103 -9.56 2.89 3.86
C ASN A 103 -10.50 3.31 4.97
N TYR A 104 -10.77 2.43 5.93
CA TYR A 104 -11.60 2.74 7.09
C TYR A 104 -10.99 3.86 7.91
N GLN A 105 -9.70 3.77 8.22
CA GLN A 105 -8.98 4.79 8.99
C GLN A 105 -8.99 6.13 8.28
N LYS A 106 -8.82 6.11 6.95
CA LYS A 106 -8.83 7.33 6.15
C LYS A 106 -10.21 7.99 6.16
N GLU A 107 -11.27 7.21 6.02
CA GLU A 107 -12.65 7.70 6.10
C GLU A 107 -12.95 8.30 7.47
N GLN A 108 -12.48 7.67 8.55
CA GLN A 108 -12.66 8.19 9.90
C GLN A 108 -11.92 9.51 10.08
N ALA A 109 -10.70 9.62 9.59
CA ALA A 109 -9.91 10.85 9.67
C ALA A 109 -10.60 11.99 8.92
N ILE A 110 -11.17 11.71 7.73
CA ILE A 110 -11.91 12.71 6.95
C ILE A 110 -13.17 13.13 7.71
N ALA A 111 -13.91 12.19 8.29
CA ALA A 111 -15.12 12.48 9.06
C ALA A 111 -14.80 13.34 10.28
N GLU A 112 -13.75 13.03 11.01
CA GLU A 112 -13.31 13.79 12.18
C GLU A 112 -12.87 15.21 11.78
N ALA A 113 -12.14 15.37 10.69
CA ALA A 113 -11.72 16.66 10.18
C ALA A 113 -12.93 17.51 9.79
N SER A 114 -13.92 16.90 9.14
CA SER A 114 -15.16 17.58 8.75
C SER A 114 -15.96 18.01 9.97
N ALA A 115 -16.08 17.16 10.97
CA ALA A 115 -16.80 17.46 12.22
C ALA A 115 -16.11 18.61 12.98
N ALA A 116 -14.78 18.58 13.10
CA ALA A 116 -14.01 19.62 13.74
C ALA A 116 -14.17 20.95 13.02
N LYS A 117 -14.19 20.93 11.69
CA LYS A 117 -14.36 22.14 10.88
C LYS A 117 -15.75 22.76 11.08
N VAL A 118 -16.79 21.92 11.13
CA VAL A 118 -18.16 22.38 11.37
C VAL A 118 -18.27 23.00 12.76
N GLN A 119 -17.70 22.38 13.77
CA GLN A 119 -17.72 22.88 15.14
C GLN A 119 -17.00 24.23 15.25
N THR A 120 -15.84 24.37 14.64
CA THR A 120 -15.09 25.63 14.63
C THR A 120 -15.91 26.73 13.98
N THR A 121 -16.58 26.47 12.87
CA THR A 121 -17.44 27.43 12.19
C THR A 121 -18.60 27.84 13.07
N ALA A 122 -19.24 26.90 13.76
CA ALA A 122 -20.35 27.17 14.68
C ALA A 122 -19.89 28.04 15.85
N GLU A 123 -18.74 27.75 16.42
CA GLU A 123 -18.18 28.55 17.53
C GLU A 123 -17.83 29.98 17.11
N SER A 124 -17.32 30.16 15.91
CA SER A 124 -16.95 31.49 15.42
C SER A 124 -18.15 32.38 15.15
N LYS A 125 -19.35 31.82 15.00
CA LYS A 125 -20.60 32.58 14.80
C LYS A 125 -21.24 33.03 16.10
N GLN A 126 -20.78 32.57 17.21
CA GLN A 126 -21.25 33.00 18.52
C GLN A 126 -20.47 34.20 19.02
#